data_26b3771135bbb66e9f39ca52caf43a01
#
_entry.id   26b3771135bbb66e9f39ca52caf43a01
#
_cell.length_a   1.000
_cell.length_b   1.000
_cell.length_c   1.000
_cell.angle_alpha   90.00
_cell.angle_beta   90.00
_cell.angle_gamma   90.00
#
_symmetry.space_group_name_H-M   'P 1'
#
loop_
_entity.id
_entity.type
_entity.pdbx_description
1 polymer ?
#
loop_
_entity_poly.entity_id
_entity_poly.type
_entity_poly.pdbx_seq_one_letter_code
_entity_poly.pdbx_strand_id
1 'polypeptide(L)'
;MTNVGPSWTSDQLNSDPHANPEKATRVQSMFSAIAPSYDLNNRIHSFGLDQSWRKRTVREVAARLGSLRDKNILDVACGTGDLTELFYKAGANTTGGDYTSAMLEIAEIKSRKLNNSSDRIRYVNADATKLQFDNAAFDAVTIAFGLRNVSNPDKAIAEFFRVLRPGGVLAILEFDQPPSKFVRFFHNLYTERIMPFTATLIARDRSGAYKYLPRSVATFLSPQGIARFAAASGFEHIQHHSLTFGTCALTLATRPLV
;
A
#
# COMPACT_ATOMS: atom_id res chain seq x y z
N MET A 1 1.11 30.29 -8.46
CA MET A 1 1.22 29.26 -7.42
C MET A 1 -0.05 29.35 -6.59
N THR A 2 -1.04 28.52 -6.85
CA THR A 2 -2.28 28.46 -6.06
C THR A 2 -1.91 27.95 -4.67
N ASN A 3 -2.16 28.77 -3.66
CA ASN A 3 -1.96 28.42 -2.25
C ASN A 3 -3.04 27.40 -1.86
N VAL A 4 -2.85 26.13 -2.23
CA VAL A 4 -3.74 25.04 -1.83
C VAL A 4 -3.45 24.81 -0.38
N GLY A 5 -4.42 25.06 0.48
CA GLY A 5 -4.35 24.79 1.92
C GLY A 5 -4.04 23.31 2.20
N PRO A 6 -3.77 22.94 3.47
CA PRO A 6 -3.43 21.56 3.81
C PRO A 6 -4.54 20.61 3.39
N SER A 7 -4.20 19.45 2.82
CA SER A 7 -5.15 18.41 2.43
C SER A 7 -5.92 17.86 3.66
N TRP A 8 -5.27 17.92 4.84
CA TRP A 8 -5.85 17.54 6.12
C TRP A 8 -5.63 18.62 7.17
N THR A 9 -6.70 19.14 7.74
CA THR A 9 -6.64 20.06 8.88
C THR A 9 -6.57 19.30 10.20
N SER A 10 -6.13 19.97 11.27
CA SER A 10 -6.06 19.35 12.60
C SER A 10 -7.44 18.89 13.09
N ASP A 11 -8.51 19.66 12.83
CA ASP A 11 -9.88 19.30 13.22
C ASP A 11 -10.38 18.04 12.50
N GLN A 12 -10.06 17.89 11.22
CA GLN A 12 -10.40 16.70 10.44
C GLN A 12 -9.63 15.45 10.89
N LEU A 13 -8.42 15.62 11.40
CA LEU A 13 -7.61 14.54 11.96
C LEU A 13 -7.98 14.20 13.42
N ASN A 14 -8.68 15.08 14.12
CA ASN A 14 -9.24 14.77 15.44
C ASN A 14 -10.43 13.80 15.38
N SER A 15 -11.15 13.79 14.25
CA SER A 15 -12.16 12.78 13.92
C SER A 15 -11.53 11.56 13.25
N ASP A 16 -12.33 10.52 12.97
CA ASP A 16 -11.88 9.38 12.18
C ASP A 16 -11.67 9.76 10.70
N PRO A 17 -10.43 9.78 10.17
CA PRO A 17 -10.20 10.16 8.79
C PRO A 17 -10.80 9.15 7.78
N HIS A 18 -11.12 7.93 8.22
CA HIS A 18 -11.75 6.91 7.37
C HIS A 18 -13.24 7.19 7.13
N ALA A 19 -13.90 7.91 8.03
CA ALA A 19 -15.31 8.31 7.89
C ALA A 19 -15.50 9.59 7.03
N ASN A 20 -14.42 10.24 6.59
CA ASN A 20 -14.51 11.48 5.81
C ASN A 20 -15.02 11.20 4.37
N PRO A 21 -16.14 11.79 3.92
CA PRO A 21 -16.69 11.55 2.58
C PRO A 21 -15.75 12.01 1.44
N GLU A 22 -14.89 12.99 1.72
CA GLU A 22 -13.90 13.49 0.75
C GLU A 22 -12.54 12.77 0.83
N LYS A 23 -12.45 11.65 1.55
CA LYS A 23 -11.21 10.93 1.82
C LYS A 23 -10.40 10.68 0.54
N ALA A 24 -11.00 10.18 -0.53
CA ALA A 24 -10.30 9.86 -1.78
C ALA A 24 -9.58 11.09 -2.36
N THR A 25 -10.30 12.20 -2.49
CA THR A 25 -9.75 13.46 -3.06
C THR A 25 -8.64 14.03 -2.17
N ARG A 26 -8.83 14.01 -0.85
CA ARG A 26 -7.84 14.51 0.11
C ARG A 26 -6.57 13.68 0.11
N VAL A 27 -6.72 12.36 0.10
CA VAL A 27 -5.60 11.41 0.00
C VAL A 27 -4.85 11.61 -1.31
N GLN A 28 -5.54 11.73 -2.44
CA GLN A 28 -4.91 11.98 -3.74
C GLN A 28 -4.13 13.30 -3.75
N SER A 29 -4.73 14.39 -3.26
CA SER A 29 -4.07 15.69 -3.16
C SER A 29 -2.82 15.63 -2.26
N MET A 30 -2.93 14.97 -1.11
CA MET A 30 -1.84 14.77 -0.18
C MET A 30 -0.67 14.00 -0.83
N PHE A 31 -0.94 12.87 -1.45
CA PHE A 31 0.09 12.07 -2.11
C PHE A 31 0.71 12.79 -3.31
N SER A 32 -0.08 13.57 -4.06
CA SER A 32 0.46 14.42 -5.13
C SER A 32 1.46 15.46 -4.61
N ALA A 33 1.18 16.06 -3.46
CA ALA A 33 2.04 17.07 -2.85
C ALA A 33 3.38 16.49 -2.34
N ILE A 34 3.37 15.28 -1.76
CA ILE A 34 4.57 14.67 -1.18
C ILE A 34 5.33 13.75 -2.14
N ALA A 35 4.81 13.47 -3.34
CA ALA A 35 5.38 12.52 -4.29
C ALA A 35 6.90 12.69 -4.51
N PRO A 36 7.45 13.91 -4.69
CA PRO A 36 8.88 14.10 -4.94
C PRO A 36 9.80 13.64 -3.79
N SER A 37 9.31 13.65 -2.55
CA SER A 37 10.08 13.29 -1.34
C SER A 37 9.64 11.97 -0.72
N TYR A 38 8.64 11.31 -1.29
CA TYR A 38 7.96 10.15 -0.71
C TYR A 38 8.92 9.00 -0.38
N ASP A 39 9.72 8.58 -1.36
CA ASP A 39 10.67 7.47 -1.17
C ASP A 39 11.71 7.78 -0.11
N LEU A 40 12.29 8.98 -0.13
CA LEU A 40 13.29 9.40 0.85
C LEU A 40 12.73 9.39 2.27
N ASN A 41 11.55 9.97 2.45
CA ASN A 41 10.89 9.99 3.76
C ASN A 41 10.57 8.58 4.26
N ASN A 42 10.03 7.71 3.41
CA ASN A 42 9.75 6.31 3.78
C ASN A 42 11.02 5.59 4.22
N ARG A 43 12.13 5.73 3.48
CA ARG A 43 13.42 5.11 3.83
C ARG A 43 13.94 5.57 5.19
N ILE A 44 13.95 6.89 5.41
CA ILE A 44 14.48 7.48 6.65
C ILE A 44 13.60 7.06 7.83
N HIS A 45 12.28 7.26 7.75
CA HIS A 45 11.40 7.08 8.89
C HIS A 45 11.04 5.62 9.18
N SER A 46 11.22 4.72 8.21
CA SER A 46 11.17 3.27 8.45
C SER A 46 12.53 2.67 8.82
N PHE A 47 13.62 3.46 8.87
CA PHE A 47 14.98 2.95 9.00
C PHE A 47 15.32 1.89 7.92
N GLY A 48 14.76 2.04 6.71
CA GLY A 48 14.91 1.09 5.60
C GLY A 48 14.10 -0.20 5.74
N LEU A 49 13.34 -0.38 6.81
CA LEU A 49 12.52 -1.58 7.03
C LEU A 49 11.43 -1.74 5.98
N ASP A 50 10.94 -0.65 5.40
CA ASP A 50 9.94 -0.67 4.33
C ASP A 50 10.38 -1.55 3.15
N GLN A 51 11.68 -1.55 2.81
CA GLN A 51 12.23 -2.43 1.78
C GLN A 51 12.30 -3.89 2.20
N SER A 52 12.63 -4.14 3.47
CA SER A 52 12.65 -5.49 4.02
C SER A 52 11.26 -6.11 4.01
N TRP A 53 10.23 -5.35 4.39
CA TRP A 53 8.84 -5.80 4.37
C TRP A 53 8.35 -6.09 2.95
N ARG A 54 8.65 -5.22 1.98
CA ARG A 54 8.32 -5.47 0.56
C ARG A 54 9.03 -6.72 0.02
N LYS A 55 10.31 -6.90 0.31
CA LYS A 55 11.05 -8.13 -0.07
C LYS A 55 10.45 -9.37 0.57
N ARG A 56 9.97 -9.27 1.81
CA ARG A 56 9.25 -10.36 2.46
C ARG A 56 7.95 -10.68 1.73
N THR A 57 7.17 -9.66 1.33
CA THR A 57 5.95 -9.84 0.55
C THR A 57 6.21 -10.60 -0.75
N VAL A 58 7.24 -10.20 -1.51
CA VAL A 58 7.63 -10.90 -2.75
C VAL A 58 7.96 -12.37 -2.50
N ARG A 59 8.73 -12.67 -1.43
CA ARG A 59 9.08 -14.06 -1.07
C ARG A 59 7.86 -14.90 -0.70
N GLU A 60 6.94 -14.34 0.07
CA GLU A 60 5.73 -15.06 0.50
C GLU A 60 4.78 -15.34 -0.69
N VAL A 61 4.63 -14.37 -1.59
CA VAL A 61 3.85 -14.57 -2.83
C VAL A 61 4.52 -15.63 -3.70
N ALA A 62 5.85 -15.57 -3.86
CA ALA A 62 6.61 -16.58 -4.61
C ALA A 62 6.45 -17.99 -4.03
N ALA A 63 6.51 -18.12 -2.69
CA ALA A 63 6.34 -19.41 -2.01
C ALA A 63 4.96 -20.03 -2.28
N ARG A 64 3.90 -19.19 -2.35
CA ARG A 64 2.54 -19.68 -2.64
C ARG A 64 2.28 -20.01 -4.10
N LEU A 65 2.88 -19.26 -5.03
CA LEU A 65 2.76 -19.50 -6.47
C LEU A 65 3.77 -20.53 -7.02
N GLY A 66 4.74 -20.95 -6.22
CA GLY A 66 5.86 -21.82 -6.63
C GLY A 66 6.92 -21.12 -7.48
N SER A 67 6.57 -20.11 -8.27
CA SER A 67 7.47 -19.28 -9.06
C SER A 67 6.81 -17.96 -9.40
N LEU A 68 7.61 -16.90 -9.58
CA LEU A 68 7.13 -15.60 -10.11
C LEU A 68 7.41 -15.42 -11.60
N ARG A 69 8.23 -16.30 -12.19
CA ARG A 69 8.59 -16.18 -13.62
C ARG A 69 7.34 -16.24 -14.49
N ASP A 70 7.19 -15.21 -15.32
CA ASP A 70 6.10 -15.04 -16.28
C ASP A 70 4.69 -14.94 -15.65
N LYS A 71 4.60 -14.83 -14.30
CA LYS A 71 3.34 -14.59 -13.60
C LYS A 71 2.88 -13.15 -13.76
N ASN A 72 1.59 -12.97 -13.94
CA ASN A 72 0.97 -11.64 -14.01
C ASN A 72 0.64 -11.13 -12.61
N ILE A 73 1.32 -10.09 -12.17
CA ILE A 73 1.15 -9.49 -10.84
C ILE A 73 0.56 -8.09 -10.97
N LEU A 74 -0.50 -7.82 -10.23
CA LEU A 74 -1.05 -6.47 -10.06
C LEU A 74 -0.63 -5.93 -8.69
N ASP A 75 0.04 -4.79 -8.68
CA ASP A 75 0.38 -4.04 -7.46
C ASP A 75 -0.53 -2.81 -7.39
N VAL A 76 -1.51 -2.84 -6.50
CA VAL A 76 -2.54 -1.79 -6.35
C VAL A 76 -2.07 -0.75 -5.34
N ALA A 77 -2.38 0.53 -5.58
CA ALA A 77 -1.82 1.67 -4.86
C ALA A 77 -0.27 1.57 -4.83
N CYS A 78 0.31 1.35 -6.00
CA CYS A 78 1.74 1.06 -6.16
C CYS A 78 2.64 2.25 -5.81
N GLY A 79 2.07 3.47 -5.72
CA GLY A 79 2.81 4.69 -5.47
C GLY A 79 3.91 4.89 -6.51
N THR A 80 5.13 5.08 -6.04
CA THR A 80 6.33 5.24 -6.87
C THR A 80 6.90 3.92 -7.42
N GLY A 81 6.19 2.79 -7.28
CA GLY A 81 6.50 1.52 -7.92
C GLY A 81 7.50 0.61 -7.22
N ASP A 82 7.86 0.87 -5.97
CA ASP A 82 8.88 0.08 -5.25
C ASP A 82 8.58 -1.43 -5.19
N LEU A 83 7.34 -1.81 -4.87
CA LEU A 83 6.97 -3.23 -4.80
C LEU A 83 6.79 -3.81 -6.21
N THR A 84 6.21 -3.04 -7.13
CA THR A 84 6.08 -3.39 -8.55
C THR A 84 7.43 -3.77 -9.16
N GLU A 85 8.47 -2.94 -8.93
CA GLU A 85 9.83 -3.21 -9.40
C GLU A 85 10.45 -4.47 -8.78
N LEU A 86 10.17 -4.76 -7.50
CA LEU A 86 10.67 -5.96 -6.85
C LEU A 86 10.09 -7.24 -7.48
N PHE A 87 8.80 -7.26 -7.81
CA PHE A 87 8.19 -8.36 -8.55
C PHE A 87 8.74 -8.49 -9.97
N TYR A 88 8.91 -7.37 -10.67
CA TYR A 88 9.54 -7.37 -11.98
C TYR A 88 10.96 -7.98 -11.93
N LYS A 89 11.80 -7.55 -10.99
CA LYS A 89 13.16 -8.08 -10.78
C LYS A 89 13.16 -9.58 -10.43
N ALA A 90 12.08 -10.08 -9.84
CA ALA A 90 11.87 -11.49 -9.56
C ALA A 90 11.34 -12.30 -10.77
N GLY A 91 11.18 -11.67 -11.95
CA GLY A 91 10.82 -12.33 -13.20
C GLY A 91 9.34 -12.26 -13.59
N ALA A 92 8.51 -11.55 -12.83
CA ALA A 92 7.09 -11.41 -13.12
C ALA A 92 6.80 -10.40 -14.23
N ASN A 93 5.62 -10.52 -14.84
CA ASN A 93 4.97 -9.46 -15.62
C ASN A 93 4.17 -8.61 -14.64
N THR A 94 4.51 -7.33 -14.48
CA THR A 94 3.95 -6.50 -13.42
C THR A 94 3.14 -5.33 -13.97
N THR A 95 2.00 -5.10 -13.35
CA THR A 95 1.19 -3.90 -13.57
C THR A 95 1.08 -3.16 -12.23
N GLY A 96 1.61 -1.94 -12.15
CA GLY A 96 1.41 -1.03 -11.03
C GLY A 96 0.19 -0.15 -11.29
N GLY A 97 -0.80 -0.18 -10.42
CA GLY A 97 -1.98 0.69 -10.49
C GLY A 97 -2.01 1.66 -9.32
N ASP A 98 -2.16 2.96 -9.60
CA ASP A 98 -2.33 3.98 -8.55
C ASP A 98 -3.37 5.02 -8.97
N TYR A 99 -4.07 5.58 -8.00
CA TYR A 99 -5.06 6.64 -8.23
C TYR A 99 -4.41 8.02 -8.43
N THR A 100 -3.14 8.17 -8.04
CA THR A 100 -2.38 9.43 -8.04
C THR A 100 -1.40 9.49 -9.20
N SER A 101 -1.73 10.26 -10.25
CA SER A 101 -0.88 10.37 -11.46
C SER A 101 0.55 10.84 -11.15
N ALA A 102 0.74 11.76 -10.21
CA ALA A 102 2.07 12.23 -9.82
C ALA A 102 2.97 11.12 -9.24
N MET A 103 2.39 10.10 -8.60
CA MET A 103 3.12 8.92 -8.16
C MET A 103 3.52 8.03 -9.33
N LEU A 104 2.61 7.82 -10.29
CA LEU A 104 2.86 7.01 -11.49
C LEU A 104 3.96 7.62 -12.38
N GLU A 105 4.00 8.95 -12.52
CA GLU A 105 5.08 9.64 -13.26
C GLU A 105 6.46 9.32 -12.68
N ILE A 106 6.59 9.30 -11.35
CA ILE A 106 7.83 8.93 -10.68
C ILE A 106 8.14 7.45 -10.88
N ALA A 107 7.13 6.57 -10.77
CA ALA A 107 7.27 5.14 -10.99
C ALA A 107 7.77 4.84 -12.41
N GLU A 108 7.21 5.50 -13.42
CA GLU A 108 7.67 5.38 -14.82
C GLU A 108 9.11 5.86 -15.01
N ILE A 109 9.48 7.01 -14.42
CA ILE A 109 10.86 7.52 -14.50
C ILE A 109 11.83 6.53 -13.85
N LYS A 110 11.45 5.92 -12.72
CA LYS A 110 12.28 4.92 -12.02
C LYS A 110 12.42 3.66 -12.86
N SER A 111 11.34 3.15 -13.43
CA SER A 111 11.36 1.92 -14.23
C SER A 111 12.20 2.06 -15.50
N ARG A 112 12.19 3.22 -16.16
CA ARG A 112 13.06 3.49 -17.33
C ARG A 112 14.56 3.33 -17.01
N LYS A 113 14.97 3.60 -15.76
CA LYS A 113 16.37 3.44 -15.30
C LYS A 113 16.78 1.96 -15.11
N LEU A 114 15.83 1.05 -15.12
CA LEU A 114 16.11 -0.38 -15.00
C LEU A 114 16.59 -1.03 -16.32
N ASN A 115 16.97 -0.23 -17.32
CA ASN A 115 17.36 -0.69 -18.66
C ASN A 115 16.29 -1.54 -19.38
N ASN A 116 15.05 -1.10 -19.30
CA ASN A 116 13.93 -1.88 -19.78
C ASN A 116 13.33 -1.39 -21.08
N SER A 117 13.72 -2.05 -22.15
CA SER A 117 12.89 -2.24 -23.33
C SER A 117 11.89 -3.39 -23.20
N SER A 118 11.61 -3.88 -21.95
CA SER A 118 10.73 -5.03 -21.80
C SER A 118 9.32 -4.56 -21.42
N ASP A 119 8.33 -5.03 -22.16
CA ASP A 119 6.90 -4.81 -21.92
C ASP A 119 6.37 -5.47 -20.63
N ARG A 120 7.27 -6.01 -19.77
CA ARG A 120 6.92 -6.76 -18.55
C ARG A 120 6.62 -5.90 -17.33
N ILE A 121 6.82 -4.60 -17.41
CA ILE A 121 6.45 -3.65 -16.33
C ILE A 121 5.69 -2.47 -16.93
N ARG A 122 4.53 -2.18 -16.41
CA ARG A 122 3.70 -1.04 -16.83
C ARG A 122 3.00 -0.40 -15.66
N TYR A 123 2.64 0.87 -15.81
CA TYR A 123 1.90 1.64 -14.81
C TYR A 123 0.61 2.18 -15.42
N VAL A 124 -0.47 2.17 -14.63
CA VAL A 124 -1.79 2.61 -15.07
C VAL A 124 -2.50 3.38 -13.96
N ASN A 125 -3.31 4.38 -14.33
CA ASN A 125 -4.20 4.99 -13.35
C ASN A 125 -5.32 4.02 -13.00
N ALA A 126 -5.53 3.73 -11.72
CA ALA A 126 -6.49 2.74 -11.26
C ALA A 126 -7.11 3.10 -9.91
N ASP A 127 -8.42 2.98 -9.84
CA ASP A 127 -9.18 3.00 -8.59
C ASP A 127 -9.29 1.57 -8.05
N ALA A 128 -8.77 1.34 -6.84
CA ALA A 128 -8.81 0.03 -6.18
C ALA A 128 -10.24 -0.52 -6.00
N THR A 129 -11.25 0.36 -5.93
CA THR A 129 -12.66 -0.02 -5.75
C THR A 129 -13.39 -0.32 -7.06
N LYS A 130 -12.73 -0.08 -8.20
CA LYS A 130 -13.28 -0.31 -9.55
C LYS A 130 -12.13 -0.53 -10.53
N LEU A 131 -11.50 -1.68 -10.47
CA LEU A 131 -10.36 -2.02 -11.32
C LEU A 131 -10.80 -2.25 -12.77
N GLN A 132 -10.11 -1.59 -13.71
CA GLN A 132 -10.39 -1.68 -15.15
C GLN A 132 -9.66 -2.86 -15.79
N PHE A 133 -9.73 -4.03 -15.16
CA PHE A 133 -9.15 -5.28 -15.64
C PHE A 133 -10.22 -6.36 -15.71
N ASP A 134 -10.02 -7.32 -16.60
CA ASP A 134 -10.89 -8.48 -16.74
C ASP A 134 -10.87 -9.36 -15.50
N ASN A 135 -11.92 -10.17 -15.34
CA ASN A 135 -11.97 -11.20 -14.32
C ASN A 135 -10.83 -12.20 -14.52
N ALA A 136 -10.23 -12.68 -13.45
CA ALA A 136 -9.19 -13.71 -13.49
C ALA A 136 -7.99 -13.36 -14.40
N ALA A 137 -7.56 -12.09 -14.40
CA ALA A 137 -6.44 -11.60 -15.22
C ALA A 137 -5.07 -11.82 -14.56
N PHE A 138 -5.00 -11.89 -13.22
CA PHE A 138 -3.75 -11.89 -12.48
C PHE A 138 -3.55 -13.14 -11.65
N ASP A 139 -2.29 -13.56 -11.50
CA ASP A 139 -1.86 -14.66 -10.63
C ASP A 139 -1.68 -14.20 -9.18
N ALA A 140 -1.31 -12.94 -8.97
CA ALA A 140 -1.36 -12.30 -7.65
C ALA A 140 -1.80 -10.84 -7.73
N VAL A 141 -2.45 -10.38 -6.65
CA VAL A 141 -2.74 -8.98 -6.39
C VAL A 141 -2.07 -8.59 -5.08
N THR A 142 -1.35 -7.48 -5.10
CA THR A 142 -0.67 -6.94 -3.93
C THR A 142 -1.10 -5.51 -3.66
N ILE A 143 -1.09 -5.12 -2.39
CA ILE A 143 -1.25 -3.74 -1.96
C ILE A 143 -0.35 -3.51 -0.75
N ALA A 144 0.55 -2.52 -0.81
CA ALA A 144 1.47 -2.22 0.27
C ALA A 144 1.26 -0.79 0.79
N PHE A 145 0.84 -0.66 2.05
CA PHE A 145 0.59 0.62 2.74
C PHE A 145 -0.46 1.51 2.06
N GLY A 146 -1.31 0.88 1.23
CA GLY A 146 -2.32 1.56 0.43
C GLY A 146 -3.75 1.33 0.91
N LEU A 147 -4.07 0.16 1.49
CA LEU A 147 -5.45 -0.23 1.76
C LEU A 147 -6.16 0.73 2.73
N ARG A 148 -5.47 1.25 3.75
CA ARG A 148 -6.03 2.24 4.68
C ARG A 148 -6.42 3.56 3.99
N ASN A 149 -5.84 3.85 2.84
CA ASN A 149 -6.10 5.06 2.07
C ASN A 149 -7.31 4.92 1.13
N VAL A 150 -7.74 3.70 0.85
CA VAL A 150 -8.94 3.41 0.04
C VAL A 150 -10.20 3.78 0.83
N SER A 151 -11.17 4.39 0.16
CA SER A 151 -12.43 4.82 0.81
C SER A 151 -13.30 3.65 1.24
N ASN A 152 -13.35 2.59 0.43
CA ASN A 152 -14.14 1.39 0.68
C ASN A 152 -13.23 0.14 0.58
N PRO A 153 -12.52 -0.23 1.66
CA PRO A 153 -11.60 -1.37 1.65
C PRO A 153 -12.27 -2.72 1.33
N ASP A 154 -13.51 -2.91 1.75
CA ASP A 154 -14.33 -4.08 1.45
C ASP A 154 -14.57 -4.24 -0.06
N LYS A 155 -14.95 -3.16 -0.74
CA LYS A 155 -15.11 -3.14 -2.20
C LYS A 155 -13.80 -3.39 -2.93
N ALA A 156 -12.70 -2.82 -2.44
CA ALA A 156 -11.40 -3.05 -3.03
C ALA A 156 -10.99 -4.54 -2.92
N ILE A 157 -11.19 -5.16 -1.76
CA ILE A 157 -10.88 -6.59 -1.57
C ILE A 157 -11.76 -7.47 -2.47
N ALA A 158 -13.03 -7.10 -2.67
CA ALA A 158 -13.91 -7.80 -3.63
C ALA A 158 -13.41 -7.66 -5.08
N GLU A 159 -12.93 -6.48 -5.47
CA GLU A 159 -12.31 -6.27 -6.79
C GLU A 159 -11.00 -7.07 -6.94
N PHE A 160 -10.18 -7.16 -5.88
CA PHE A 160 -8.98 -8.00 -5.87
C PHE A 160 -9.34 -9.47 -6.08
N PHE A 161 -10.41 -9.95 -5.44
CA PHE A 161 -10.92 -11.30 -5.67
C PHE A 161 -11.36 -11.50 -7.13
N ARG A 162 -12.10 -10.55 -7.70
CA ARG A 162 -12.61 -10.63 -9.07
C ARG A 162 -11.49 -10.76 -10.11
N VAL A 163 -10.45 -9.94 -9.99
CA VAL A 163 -9.36 -9.90 -10.97
C VAL A 163 -8.30 -10.99 -10.77
N LEU A 164 -8.25 -11.65 -9.62
CA LEU A 164 -7.39 -12.80 -9.37
C LEU A 164 -7.89 -14.03 -10.12
N ARG A 165 -6.99 -14.86 -10.63
CA ARG A 165 -7.29 -16.20 -11.13
C ARG A 165 -7.68 -17.14 -9.99
N PRO A 166 -8.46 -18.21 -10.24
CA PRO A 166 -8.55 -19.32 -9.31
C PRO A 166 -7.14 -19.81 -8.92
N GLY A 167 -6.91 -20.05 -7.64
CA GLY A 167 -5.58 -20.35 -7.08
C GLY A 167 -4.65 -19.14 -6.92
N GLY A 168 -5.08 -17.94 -7.34
CA GLY A 168 -4.30 -16.71 -7.23
C GLY A 168 -4.15 -16.20 -5.79
N VAL A 169 -3.11 -15.42 -5.56
CA VAL A 169 -2.69 -14.96 -4.24
C VAL A 169 -2.99 -13.49 -4.02
N LEU A 170 -3.66 -13.15 -2.93
CA LEU A 170 -3.76 -11.79 -2.40
C LEU A 170 -2.70 -11.59 -1.32
N ALA A 171 -1.95 -10.45 -1.39
CA ALA A 171 -1.00 -10.04 -0.37
C ALA A 171 -1.24 -8.58 0.03
N ILE A 172 -1.59 -8.35 1.29
CA ILE A 172 -1.84 -7.03 1.86
C ILE A 172 -0.77 -6.75 2.91
N LEU A 173 0.14 -5.83 2.63
CA LEU A 173 1.15 -5.34 3.56
C LEU A 173 0.66 -3.99 4.12
N GLU A 174 0.39 -3.92 5.42
CA GLU A 174 -0.14 -2.70 6.02
C GLU A 174 0.43 -2.46 7.43
N PHE A 175 0.46 -1.20 7.84
CA PHE A 175 0.83 -0.86 9.21
C PHE A 175 -0.17 -1.44 10.21
N ASP A 176 0.34 -1.81 11.36
CA ASP A 176 -0.42 -2.35 12.48
C ASP A 176 0.09 -1.76 13.81
N GLN A 177 -0.64 -1.98 14.87
CA GLN A 177 -0.24 -1.51 16.20
C GLN A 177 0.47 -2.61 16.97
N PRO A 178 1.66 -2.34 17.52
CA PRO A 178 2.36 -3.30 18.36
C PRO A 178 1.48 -3.85 19.48
N PRO A 179 1.39 -5.18 19.66
CA PRO A 179 0.58 -5.78 20.72
C PRO A 179 1.14 -5.48 22.13
N SER A 180 2.46 -5.39 22.26
CA SER A 180 3.12 -5.05 23.52
C SER A 180 2.89 -3.58 23.89
N LYS A 181 2.35 -3.30 25.07
CA LYS A 181 2.14 -1.94 25.59
C LYS A 181 3.45 -1.14 25.65
N PHE A 182 4.55 -1.79 26.02
CA PHE A 182 5.88 -1.18 26.10
C PHE A 182 6.37 -0.74 24.71
N VAL A 183 6.34 -1.63 23.73
CA VAL A 183 6.74 -1.32 22.34
C VAL A 183 5.82 -0.24 21.76
N ARG A 184 4.51 -0.34 21.98
CA ARG A 184 3.51 0.63 21.54
C ARG A 184 3.77 2.03 22.07
N PHE A 185 4.16 2.14 23.34
CA PHE A 185 4.48 3.45 23.94
C PHE A 185 5.61 4.16 23.17
N PHE A 186 6.74 3.49 22.92
CA PHE A 186 7.86 4.07 22.18
C PHE A 186 7.53 4.28 20.70
N HIS A 187 6.80 3.36 20.11
CA HIS A 187 6.33 3.50 18.73
C HIS A 187 5.44 4.75 18.58
N ASN A 188 4.47 4.94 19.47
CA ASN A 188 3.59 6.11 19.41
C ASN A 188 4.35 7.40 19.68
N LEU A 189 5.27 7.41 20.65
CA LEU A 189 6.13 8.58 20.90
C LEU A 189 6.91 8.97 19.63
N TYR A 190 7.46 7.99 18.92
CA TYR A 190 8.16 8.23 17.67
C TYR A 190 7.22 8.72 16.56
N THR A 191 6.13 7.99 16.30
CA THR A 191 5.23 8.26 15.16
C THR A 191 4.35 9.50 15.35
N GLU A 192 4.02 9.87 16.59
CA GLU A 192 3.15 11.02 16.87
C GLU A 192 3.92 12.32 17.13
N ARG A 193 5.17 12.23 17.64
CA ARG A 193 5.96 13.41 18.02
C ARG A 193 7.18 13.65 17.12
N ILE A 194 8.01 12.63 16.91
CA ILE A 194 9.31 12.78 16.23
C ILE A 194 9.12 12.77 14.73
N MET A 195 8.50 11.73 14.19
CA MET A 195 8.35 11.52 12.75
C MET A 195 7.60 12.68 12.05
N PRO A 196 6.46 13.21 12.54
CA PRO A 196 5.78 14.29 11.84
C PRO A 196 6.63 15.56 11.74
N PHE A 197 7.43 15.85 12.76
CA PHE A 197 8.33 17.02 12.75
C PHE A 197 9.47 16.83 11.74
N THR A 198 10.18 15.73 11.82
CA THR A 198 11.34 15.47 10.95
C THR A 198 10.94 15.25 9.50
N ALA A 199 9.84 14.53 9.26
CA ALA A 199 9.32 14.27 7.92
C ALA A 199 8.80 15.54 7.23
N THR A 200 8.11 16.40 7.99
CA THR A 200 7.68 17.71 7.47
C THR A 200 8.87 18.59 7.10
N LEU A 201 9.93 18.57 7.91
CA LEU A 201 11.15 19.35 7.63
C LEU A 201 11.86 18.85 6.35
N ILE A 202 12.00 17.52 6.18
CA ILE A 202 12.65 16.90 5.02
C ILE A 202 11.83 17.14 3.74
N ALA A 203 10.51 16.93 3.81
CA ALA A 203 9.62 17.08 2.65
C ALA A 203 9.28 18.55 2.36
N ARG A 204 9.51 19.47 3.30
CA ARG A 204 8.93 20.82 3.31
C ARG A 204 7.41 20.76 3.10
N ASP A 205 6.79 19.71 3.65
CA ASP A 205 5.38 19.39 3.44
C ASP A 205 4.47 20.31 4.24
N ARG A 206 3.46 20.85 3.54
CA ARG A 206 2.37 21.63 4.12
C ARG A 206 1.01 20.95 3.95
N SER A 207 0.98 19.73 3.36
CA SER A 207 -0.27 19.00 3.10
C SER A 207 -0.88 18.36 4.35
N GLY A 208 -0.08 18.15 5.41
CA GLY A 208 -0.47 17.44 6.62
C GLY A 208 -0.32 15.92 6.54
N ALA A 209 0.36 15.39 5.53
CA ALA A 209 0.54 13.95 5.30
C ALA A 209 1.11 13.21 6.50
N TYR A 210 2.10 13.79 7.14
CA TYR A 210 2.80 13.14 8.26
C TYR A 210 2.05 13.23 9.61
N LYS A 211 1.01 14.06 9.69
CA LYS A 211 0.02 14.03 10.78
C LYS A 211 -1.11 13.04 10.49
N TYR A 212 -1.47 12.90 9.21
CA TYR A 212 -2.47 11.92 8.77
C TYR A 212 -1.99 10.47 9.01
N LEU A 213 -0.72 10.16 8.75
CA LEU A 213 -0.20 8.79 8.84
C LEU A 213 -0.47 8.12 10.21
N PRO A 214 -0.01 8.63 11.36
CA PRO A 214 -0.25 7.96 12.64
C PRO A 214 -1.75 7.85 12.96
N ARG A 215 -2.54 8.86 12.61
CA ARG A 215 -3.98 8.84 12.85
C ARG A 215 -4.70 7.81 12.00
N SER A 216 -4.38 7.73 10.71
CA SER A 216 -4.97 6.73 9.80
C SER A 216 -4.60 5.29 10.19
N VAL A 217 -3.40 5.05 10.73
CA VAL A 217 -3.02 3.73 11.26
C VAL A 217 -3.79 3.40 12.53
N ALA A 218 -3.93 4.38 13.44
CA ALA A 218 -4.59 4.15 14.73
C ALA A 218 -6.09 3.80 14.62
N THR A 219 -6.76 4.27 13.56
CA THR A 219 -8.21 4.09 13.34
C THR A 219 -8.53 3.08 12.24
N PHE A 220 -7.52 2.51 11.59
CA PHE A 220 -7.74 1.52 10.52
C PHE A 220 -8.01 0.12 11.08
N LEU A 221 -8.42 -0.75 10.17
CA LEU A 221 -8.69 -2.16 10.42
C LEU A 221 -7.45 -2.90 10.93
N SER A 222 -7.63 -3.71 11.94
CA SER A 222 -6.62 -4.69 12.33
C SER A 222 -6.46 -5.78 11.25
N PRO A 223 -5.38 -6.58 11.28
CA PRO A 223 -5.22 -7.73 10.39
C PRO A 223 -6.43 -8.69 10.41
N GLN A 224 -7.07 -8.87 11.59
CA GLN A 224 -8.29 -9.67 11.71
C GLN A 224 -9.50 -9.00 11.04
N GLY A 225 -9.56 -7.66 11.04
CA GLY A 225 -10.58 -6.91 10.30
C GLY A 225 -10.42 -7.09 8.79
N ILE A 226 -9.19 -7.02 8.29
CA ILE A 226 -8.85 -7.27 6.88
C ILE A 226 -9.22 -8.72 6.51
N ALA A 227 -8.89 -9.70 7.37
CA ALA A 227 -9.24 -11.11 7.15
C ALA A 227 -10.75 -11.33 7.00
N ARG A 228 -11.56 -10.63 7.81
CA ARG A 228 -13.03 -10.74 7.70
C ARG A 228 -13.54 -10.26 6.34
N PHE A 229 -13.00 -9.16 5.81
CA PHE A 229 -13.36 -8.69 4.47
C PHE A 229 -12.88 -9.64 3.37
N ALA A 230 -11.68 -10.20 3.52
CA ALA A 230 -11.17 -11.20 2.59
C ALA A 230 -12.04 -12.46 2.60
N ALA A 231 -12.39 -13.01 3.77
CA ALA A 231 -13.28 -14.16 3.89
C ALA A 231 -14.68 -13.88 3.31
N ALA A 232 -15.24 -12.70 3.59
CA ALA A 232 -16.54 -12.29 3.03
C ALA A 232 -16.53 -12.17 1.50
N SER A 233 -15.35 -11.89 0.91
CA SER A 233 -15.16 -11.84 -0.54
C SER A 233 -14.91 -13.22 -1.17
N GLY A 234 -14.79 -14.30 -0.37
CA GLY A 234 -14.57 -15.66 -0.84
C GLY A 234 -13.12 -16.14 -0.80
N PHE A 235 -12.19 -15.38 -0.23
CA PHE A 235 -10.82 -15.84 -0.04
C PHE A 235 -10.72 -16.91 1.04
N GLU A 236 -9.80 -17.85 0.83
CA GLU A 236 -9.46 -18.93 1.75
C GLU A 236 -7.98 -18.88 2.17
N HIS A 237 -7.56 -19.78 3.06
CA HIS A 237 -6.18 -19.89 3.54
C HIS A 237 -5.59 -18.57 4.01
N ILE A 238 -6.40 -17.78 4.74
CA ILE A 238 -6.02 -16.46 5.22
C ILE A 238 -5.02 -16.58 6.36
N GLN A 239 -3.85 -15.99 6.23
CA GLN A 239 -2.77 -16.00 7.21
C GLN A 239 -2.23 -14.61 7.45
N HIS A 240 -1.76 -14.35 8.67
CA HIS A 240 -1.13 -13.09 9.05
C HIS A 240 0.29 -13.33 9.57
N HIS A 241 1.22 -12.55 9.05
CA HIS A 241 2.60 -12.48 9.55
C HIS A 241 2.81 -11.12 10.20
N SER A 242 2.99 -11.10 11.50
CA SER A 242 3.40 -9.90 12.23
C SER A 242 4.88 -9.61 11.94
N LEU A 243 5.19 -8.36 11.60
CA LEU A 243 6.53 -7.91 11.25
C LEU A 243 7.00 -6.84 12.23
N THR A 244 8.29 -6.82 12.51
CA THR A 244 8.95 -5.78 13.33
C THR A 244 8.16 -5.45 14.60
N PHE A 245 8.07 -6.44 15.52
CA PHE A 245 7.35 -6.29 16.79
C PHE A 245 5.86 -5.89 16.68
N GLY A 246 5.25 -6.11 15.52
CA GLY A 246 3.84 -5.80 15.27
C GLY A 246 3.57 -4.38 14.76
N THR A 247 4.59 -3.66 14.28
CA THR A 247 4.39 -2.35 13.64
C THR A 247 3.85 -2.46 12.22
N CYS A 248 3.92 -3.65 11.62
CA CYS A 248 3.44 -3.94 10.29
C CYS A 248 2.93 -5.38 10.25
N ALA A 249 1.95 -5.66 9.42
CA ALA A 249 1.41 -6.99 9.19
C ALA A 249 1.34 -7.29 7.70
N LEU A 250 1.69 -8.52 7.32
CA LEU A 250 1.45 -9.07 5.99
C LEU A 250 0.32 -10.08 6.08
N THR A 251 -0.80 -9.76 5.46
CA THR A 251 -1.94 -10.66 5.29
C THR A 251 -1.87 -11.31 3.92
N LEU A 252 -1.94 -12.63 3.90
CA LEU A 252 -1.95 -13.44 2.69
C LEU A 252 -3.25 -14.24 2.62
N ALA A 253 -3.84 -14.33 1.45
CA ALA A 253 -5.04 -15.11 1.20
C ALA A 253 -4.98 -15.74 -0.19
N THR A 254 -5.79 -16.76 -0.45
CA THR A 254 -5.82 -17.45 -1.75
C THR A 254 -7.24 -17.44 -2.29
N ARG A 255 -7.42 -17.15 -3.56
CA ARG A 255 -8.69 -17.40 -4.25
C ARG A 255 -8.84 -18.91 -4.45
N PRO A 256 -9.98 -19.53 -4.08
CA PRO A 256 -10.22 -20.95 -4.33
C PRO A 256 -10.03 -21.34 -5.80
N LEU A 257 -9.77 -22.62 -6.04
CA LEU A 257 -9.63 -23.17 -7.40
C LEU A 257 -10.97 -23.31 -8.13
N VAL A 258 -12.06 -23.31 -7.37
CA VAL A 258 -13.43 -23.47 -7.88
C VAL A 258 -14.32 -22.35 -7.35
#